data_e7780fc60ecb20053b898ba34d031f7d
#
_entry.id   e7780fc60ecb20053b898ba34d031f7d
#
_cell.length_a   1.000
_cell.length_b   1.000
_cell.length_c   1.000
_cell.angle_alpha   90.00
_cell.angle_beta   90.00
_cell.angle_gamma   90.00
#
_symmetry.space_group_name_H-M   'P 1'
#
loop_
_entity.id
_entity.type
_entity.pdbx_description
1 polymer ?
#
loop_
_entity_poly.entity_id
_entity_poly.type
_entity_poly.pdbx_seq_one_letter_code
_entity_poly.pdbx_strand_id
1 'polypeptide(L)'
;MSNNLKITDAEIQRSVEDARSEIRYLVTDYPVETLIRRYTETSASEGEIYIPEYQRSLQWDDEQKSYFIESLMLRIPVPPVFFYEVNGSLELVDGSQRIRTLVGFTKDEFKLTGLEKLDALNGLRFSDIPGVIRKRFLNSPIRSFVLEEGTDESARIELFRRVNTSSKQLSEAEIRKGAYQGPFLSLVLDCANRPIFKELSPGTGSRGNKNSESERQEVTARLAPPAA
;
A
#
# COMPACT_ATOMS: atom_id res chain seq x y z
N MET A 1 -20.39 -33.53 29.41
CA MET A 1 -19.81 -34.47 28.41
C MET A 1 -19.30 -33.61 27.27
N SER A 2 -18.02 -33.28 27.30
CA SER A 2 -17.39 -32.46 26.25
C SER A 2 -17.08 -33.36 25.05
N ASN A 3 -17.82 -33.18 23.98
CA ASN A 3 -17.61 -33.88 22.72
C ASN A 3 -16.37 -33.24 22.05
N ASN A 4 -15.19 -33.79 22.33
CA ASN A 4 -13.93 -33.39 21.68
C ASN A 4 -13.94 -34.03 20.29
N LEU A 5 -14.54 -33.36 19.31
CA LEU A 5 -14.42 -33.71 17.89
C LEU A 5 -12.92 -33.66 17.54
N LYS A 6 -12.27 -34.83 17.51
CA LYS A 6 -10.90 -34.93 17.01
C LYS A 6 -10.94 -34.70 15.51
N ILE A 7 -10.56 -33.50 15.09
CA ILE A 7 -10.32 -33.16 13.68
C ILE A 7 -9.24 -34.11 13.17
N THR A 8 -9.46 -34.78 12.06
CA THR A 8 -8.50 -35.71 11.46
C THR A 8 -7.42 -34.97 10.67
N ASP A 9 -6.24 -35.60 10.55
CA ASP A 9 -5.15 -35.03 9.73
C ASP A 9 -5.56 -34.74 8.29
N ALA A 10 -6.42 -35.59 7.71
CA ALA A 10 -6.97 -35.41 6.37
C ALA A 10 -7.89 -34.18 6.26
N GLU A 11 -8.68 -33.89 7.28
CA GLU A 11 -9.53 -32.68 7.33
C GLU A 11 -8.69 -31.42 7.46
N ILE A 12 -7.63 -31.46 8.27
CA ILE A 12 -6.68 -30.35 8.40
C ILE A 12 -5.98 -30.10 7.06
N GLN A 13 -5.48 -31.16 6.42
CA GLN A 13 -4.79 -31.03 5.13
C GLN A 13 -5.70 -30.45 4.05
N ARG A 14 -6.92 -30.94 3.92
CA ARG A 14 -7.91 -30.38 2.97
C ARG A 14 -8.18 -28.90 3.24
N SER A 15 -8.43 -28.52 4.49
CA SER A 15 -8.67 -27.12 4.87
C SER A 15 -7.52 -26.20 4.48
N VAL A 16 -6.27 -26.66 4.63
CA VAL A 16 -5.08 -25.92 4.22
C VAL A 16 -4.98 -25.80 2.70
N GLU A 17 -5.25 -26.88 1.98
CA GLU A 17 -5.21 -26.92 0.51
C GLU A 17 -6.30 -26.03 -0.10
N ASP A 18 -7.53 -26.11 0.42
CA ASP A 18 -8.65 -25.28 -0.02
C ASP A 18 -8.33 -23.79 0.19
N ALA A 19 -7.90 -23.41 1.39
CA ALA A 19 -7.54 -22.02 1.68
C ALA A 19 -6.34 -21.51 0.84
N ARG A 20 -5.39 -22.37 0.49
CA ARG A 20 -4.29 -22.01 -0.40
C ARG A 20 -4.74 -21.77 -1.84
N SER A 21 -5.72 -22.50 -2.32
CA SER A 21 -6.22 -22.39 -3.70
C SER A 21 -6.93 -21.06 -3.97
N GLU A 22 -7.40 -20.38 -2.93
CA GLU A 22 -8.09 -19.09 -3.01
C GLU A 22 -7.14 -17.92 -3.25
N ILE A 23 -5.83 -18.09 -2.93
CA ILE A 23 -4.84 -17.01 -3.03
C ILE A 23 -3.91 -17.30 -4.20
N ARG A 24 -4.09 -16.55 -5.29
CA ARG A 24 -3.23 -16.63 -6.47
C ARG A 24 -2.35 -15.40 -6.57
N TYR A 25 -1.05 -15.58 -6.64
CA TYR A 25 -0.12 -14.49 -6.81
C TYR A 25 1.10 -14.89 -7.63
N LEU A 26 1.65 -13.91 -8.32
CA LEU A 26 2.95 -14.01 -9.01
C LEU A 26 4.02 -13.31 -8.17
N VAL A 27 5.23 -13.86 -8.19
CA VAL A 27 6.41 -13.22 -7.61
C VAL A 27 7.29 -12.75 -8.75
N THR A 28 7.61 -11.47 -8.74
CA THR A 28 8.48 -10.86 -9.74
C THR A 28 9.41 -9.84 -9.09
N ASP A 29 10.60 -9.65 -9.66
CA ASP A 29 11.55 -8.64 -9.23
C ASP A 29 11.55 -7.50 -10.27
N TYR A 30 10.96 -6.35 -9.93
CA TYR A 30 10.98 -5.19 -10.81
C TYR A 30 12.20 -4.31 -10.54
N PRO A 31 12.95 -3.92 -11.59
CA PRO A 31 13.92 -2.83 -11.46
C PRO A 31 13.27 -1.55 -10.98
N VAL A 32 13.97 -0.77 -10.15
CA VAL A 32 13.52 0.56 -9.68
C VAL A 32 13.04 1.43 -10.83
N GLU A 33 13.78 1.48 -11.96
CA GLU A 33 13.41 2.25 -13.15
C GLU A 33 12.04 1.83 -13.70
N THR A 34 11.75 0.54 -13.70
CA THR A 34 10.46 0.03 -14.19
C THR A 34 9.31 0.46 -13.30
N LEU A 35 9.50 0.40 -11.97
CA LEU A 35 8.48 0.84 -11.01
C LEU A 35 8.20 2.34 -11.15
N ILE A 36 9.24 3.17 -11.26
CA ILE A 36 9.11 4.62 -11.42
C ILE A 36 8.38 4.96 -12.73
N ARG A 37 8.76 4.33 -13.84
CA ARG A 37 8.18 4.59 -15.17
C ARG A 37 6.70 4.20 -15.25
N ARG A 38 6.31 3.11 -14.59
CA ARG A 38 4.92 2.61 -14.59
C ARG A 38 4.03 3.29 -13.57
N TYR A 39 4.61 4.05 -12.64
CA TYR A 39 3.86 4.73 -11.61
C TYR A 39 3.16 5.97 -12.14
N THR A 40 1.89 6.13 -11.79
CA THR A 40 1.11 7.35 -12.03
C THR A 40 0.40 7.78 -10.74
N GLU A 41 0.24 9.07 -10.54
CA GLU A 41 -0.52 9.64 -9.42
C GLU A 41 -2.01 9.74 -9.73
N THR A 42 -2.36 9.70 -10.99
CA THR A 42 -3.74 9.76 -11.50
C THR A 42 -4.26 8.37 -11.79
N SER A 43 -5.52 8.24 -12.02
CA SER A 43 -6.25 6.98 -12.20
C SER A 43 -5.54 5.95 -13.08
N ALA A 44 -5.82 4.68 -12.78
CA ALA A 44 -5.35 3.54 -13.55
C ALA A 44 -5.66 3.69 -15.04
N SER A 45 -4.62 3.90 -15.84
CA SER A 45 -4.62 3.53 -17.24
C SER A 45 -4.01 2.14 -17.38
N GLU A 46 -4.43 1.42 -18.39
CA GLU A 46 -4.05 0.03 -18.61
C GLU A 46 -2.52 -0.16 -18.55
N GLY A 47 -2.06 -1.07 -17.72
CA GLY A 47 -0.65 -1.39 -17.55
C GLY A 47 0.15 -0.49 -16.60
N GLU A 48 -0.48 0.48 -15.93
CA GLU A 48 0.19 1.39 -15.00
C GLU A 48 0.03 0.98 -13.53
N ILE A 49 0.98 1.42 -12.69
CA ILE A 49 0.93 1.26 -11.23
C ILE A 49 0.29 2.51 -10.64
N TYR A 50 -0.71 2.35 -9.78
CA TYR A 50 -1.34 3.47 -9.07
C TYR A 50 -1.50 3.20 -7.58
N ILE A 51 -1.51 4.30 -6.80
CA ILE A 51 -1.75 4.27 -5.36
C ILE A 51 -3.19 4.72 -5.11
N PRO A 52 -4.03 3.88 -4.48
CA PRO A 52 -5.38 4.27 -4.11
C PRO A 52 -5.41 5.48 -3.17
N GLU A 53 -6.49 6.27 -3.23
CA GLU A 53 -6.63 7.49 -2.42
C GLU A 53 -6.52 7.25 -0.90
N TYR A 54 -7.03 6.12 -0.42
CA TYR A 54 -6.99 5.77 1.00
C TYR A 54 -5.58 5.56 1.56
N GLN A 55 -4.56 5.33 0.70
CA GLN A 55 -3.16 5.16 1.11
C GLN A 55 -2.34 6.46 1.02
N ARG A 56 -2.94 7.59 0.68
CA ARG A 56 -2.20 8.84 0.42
C ARG A 56 -1.80 9.61 1.68
N SER A 57 -2.37 9.28 2.85
CA SER A 57 -2.26 10.10 4.07
C SER A 57 -0.97 9.92 4.88
N LEU A 58 -0.27 8.79 4.74
CA LEU A 58 0.96 8.51 5.47
C LEU A 58 2.17 8.89 4.60
N GLN A 59 3.07 9.69 5.15
CA GLN A 59 4.32 10.04 4.48
C GLN A 59 5.49 9.77 5.42
N TRP A 60 6.54 9.15 4.87
CA TRP A 60 7.83 9.04 5.54
C TRP A 60 8.47 10.41 5.67
N ASP A 61 9.20 10.63 6.76
CA ASP A 61 10.11 11.75 6.88
C ASP A 61 11.36 11.55 6.00
N ASP A 62 12.19 12.57 5.89
CA ASP A 62 13.34 12.53 4.99
C ASP A 62 14.44 11.58 5.45
N GLU A 63 14.55 11.28 6.75
CA GLU A 63 15.48 10.27 7.27
C GLU A 63 15.03 8.85 6.88
N GLN A 64 13.75 8.53 7.04
CA GLN A 64 13.18 7.25 6.62
C GLN A 64 13.32 7.01 5.11
N LYS A 65 13.05 8.05 4.31
CA LYS A 65 13.25 8.02 2.86
C LYS A 65 14.72 7.76 2.51
N SER A 66 15.62 8.49 3.15
CA SER A 66 17.06 8.39 2.91
C SER A 66 17.61 7.02 3.28
N TYR A 67 17.18 6.48 4.42
CA TYR A 67 17.54 5.14 4.87
C TYR A 67 17.11 4.03 3.88
N PHE A 68 15.91 4.19 3.31
CA PHE A 68 15.43 3.26 2.27
C PHE A 68 16.28 3.37 0.99
N ILE A 69 16.62 4.56 0.53
CA ILE A 69 17.49 4.77 -0.64
C ILE A 69 18.89 4.21 -0.38
N GLU A 70 19.47 4.44 0.81
CA GLU A 70 20.75 3.87 1.23
C GLU A 70 20.73 2.35 1.14
N SER A 71 19.68 1.71 1.67
CA SER A 71 19.51 0.26 1.64
C SER A 71 19.55 -0.30 0.23
N LEU A 72 18.87 0.35 -0.73
CA LEU A 72 18.89 -0.06 -2.14
C LEU A 72 20.27 0.13 -2.77
N MET A 73 20.96 1.24 -2.48
CA MET A 73 22.32 1.49 -3.00
C MET A 73 23.33 0.48 -2.47
N LEU A 74 23.17 0.04 -1.23
CA LEU A 74 23.96 -0.99 -0.57
C LEU A 74 23.55 -2.43 -0.96
N ARG A 75 22.46 -2.59 -1.73
CA ARG A 75 21.86 -3.88 -2.09
C ARG A 75 21.40 -4.68 -0.87
N ILE A 76 21.04 -4.00 0.20
CA ILE A 76 20.41 -4.63 1.36
C ILE A 76 18.97 -4.99 0.98
N PRO A 77 18.51 -6.23 1.28
CA PRO A 77 17.13 -6.61 1.02
C PRO A 77 16.14 -5.66 1.70
N VAL A 78 15.22 -5.12 0.92
CA VAL A 78 14.14 -4.28 1.42
C VAL A 78 12.82 -5.07 1.45
N PRO A 79 11.85 -4.70 2.28
CA PRO A 79 10.55 -5.35 2.29
C PRO A 79 9.91 -5.33 0.90
N PRO A 80 9.24 -6.41 0.48
CA PRO A 80 8.62 -6.52 -0.84
C PRO A 80 7.46 -5.54 -1.00
N VAL A 81 7.13 -5.24 -2.25
CA VAL A 81 5.94 -4.44 -2.61
C VAL A 81 4.81 -5.39 -3.00
N PHE A 82 3.59 -5.07 -2.62
CA PHE A 82 2.42 -5.87 -2.93
C PHE A 82 1.47 -5.12 -3.85
N PHE A 83 1.07 -5.77 -4.92
CA PHE A 83 0.13 -5.28 -5.90
C PHE A 83 -1.09 -6.19 -6.01
N TYR A 84 -2.17 -5.63 -6.49
CA TYR A 84 -3.34 -6.35 -6.97
C TYR A 84 -3.61 -5.96 -8.43
N GLU A 85 -3.78 -6.94 -9.30
CA GLU A 85 -4.09 -6.72 -10.69
C GLU A 85 -5.59 -6.42 -10.87
N VAL A 86 -5.89 -5.30 -11.52
CA VAL A 86 -7.24 -4.83 -11.81
C VAL A 86 -7.30 -4.32 -13.23
N ASN A 87 -8.01 -5.02 -14.11
CA ASN A 87 -8.18 -4.62 -15.52
C ASN A 87 -6.84 -4.30 -16.21
N GLY A 88 -5.82 -5.12 -16.00
CA GLY A 88 -4.49 -4.96 -16.58
C GLY A 88 -3.61 -3.88 -15.91
N SER A 89 -4.11 -3.18 -14.90
CA SER A 89 -3.35 -2.23 -14.09
C SER A 89 -2.96 -2.84 -12.75
N LEU A 90 -1.95 -2.31 -12.09
CA LEU A 90 -1.46 -2.74 -10.79
C LEU A 90 -1.82 -1.73 -9.70
N GLU A 91 -2.79 -2.08 -8.88
CA GLU A 91 -3.12 -1.35 -7.68
C GLU A 91 -2.13 -1.67 -6.57
N LEU A 92 -1.56 -0.65 -5.96
CA LEU A 92 -0.62 -0.82 -4.86
C LEU A 92 -1.36 -1.17 -3.56
N VAL A 93 -1.06 -2.35 -3.02
CA VAL A 93 -1.60 -2.88 -1.76
C VAL A 93 -0.74 -2.49 -0.56
N ASP A 94 0.58 -2.69 -0.66
CA ASP A 94 1.56 -2.23 0.33
C ASP A 94 2.84 -1.77 -0.35
N GLY A 95 3.52 -0.81 0.25
CA GLY A 95 4.75 -0.22 -0.26
C GLY A 95 4.57 1.17 -0.88
N SER A 96 3.46 1.85 -0.61
CA SER A 96 3.19 3.20 -1.13
C SER A 96 4.30 4.20 -0.80
N GLN A 97 4.85 4.14 0.41
CA GLN A 97 5.95 5.00 0.81
C GLN A 97 7.23 4.70 0.03
N ARG A 98 7.51 3.41 -0.23
CA ARG A 98 8.65 2.96 -1.02
C ARG A 98 8.57 3.49 -2.45
N ILE A 99 7.44 3.32 -3.13
CA ILE A 99 7.24 3.81 -4.50
C ILE A 99 7.35 5.34 -4.56
N ARG A 100 6.68 6.06 -3.67
CA ARG A 100 6.76 7.53 -3.61
C ARG A 100 8.18 8.03 -3.36
N THR A 101 8.92 7.36 -2.48
CA THR A 101 10.32 7.71 -2.19
C THR A 101 11.20 7.54 -3.43
N LEU A 102 11.01 6.45 -4.19
CA LEU A 102 11.74 6.23 -5.45
C LEU A 102 11.46 7.35 -6.45
N VAL A 103 10.18 7.66 -6.64
CA VAL A 103 9.75 8.72 -7.57
C VAL A 103 10.26 10.09 -7.13
N GLY A 104 10.02 10.46 -5.87
CA GLY A 104 10.46 11.77 -5.34
C GLY A 104 11.98 11.94 -5.36
N PHE A 105 12.74 10.87 -5.05
CA PHE A 105 14.19 10.93 -5.13
C PHE A 105 14.69 11.14 -6.56
N THR A 106 14.17 10.41 -7.53
CA THR A 106 14.58 10.54 -8.94
C THR A 106 14.13 11.85 -9.59
N LYS A 107 13.12 12.51 -9.02
CA LYS A 107 12.68 13.87 -9.39
C LYS A 107 13.40 14.99 -8.63
N ASP A 108 14.41 14.67 -7.83
CA ASP A 108 15.14 15.63 -6.99
C ASP A 108 14.27 16.39 -5.95
N GLU A 109 13.18 15.75 -5.46
CA GLU A 109 12.24 16.41 -4.54
C GLU A 109 12.80 16.54 -3.10
N PHE A 110 13.77 15.71 -2.71
CA PHE A 110 14.44 15.80 -1.41
C PHE A 110 15.93 15.49 -1.52
N LYS A 111 16.69 15.81 -0.46
CA LYS A 111 18.10 15.50 -0.30
C LYS A 111 18.27 14.34 0.66
N LEU A 112 19.27 13.50 0.41
CA LEU A 112 19.63 12.44 1.35
C LEU A 112 20.11 13.06 2.67
N THR A 113 19.66 12.47 3.78
CA THR A 113 20.03 12.94 5.13
C THR A 113 20.07 11.75 6.10
N GLY A 114 20.88 11.87 7.15
CA GLY A 114 20.97 10.84 8.20
C GLY A 114 21.60 9.52 7.76
N LEU A 115 22.31 9.50 6.63
CA LEU A 115 22.99 8.30 6.16
C LEU A 115 24.21 7.99 7.02
N GLU A 116 24.31 6.75 7.48
CA GLU A 116 25.41 6.29 8.33
C GLU A 116 26.50 5.54 7.56
N LYS A 117 26.12 4.77 6.54
CA LYS A 117 27.06 3.95 5.73
C LYS A 117 27.55 4.68 4.49
N LEU A 118 26.71 5.52 3.90
CA LEU A 118 27.01 6.31 2.73
C LEU A 118 27.00 7.82 3.10
N ASP A 119 27.67 8.16 4.19
CA ASP A 119 27.74 9.52 4.76
C ASP A 119 28.12 10.59 3.73
N ALA A 120 29.01 10.26 2.80
CA ALA A 120 29.39 11.13 1.68
C ALA A 120 28.23 11.55 0.76
N LEU A 121 27.10 10.86 0.81
CA LEU A 121 25.91 11.19 0.03
C LEU A 121 24.93 12.12 0.77
N ASN A 122 25.17 12.42 2.06
CA ASN A 122 24.35 13.35 2.80
C ASN A 122 24.35 14.74 2.14
N GLY A 123 23.16 15.33 2.00
CA GLY A 123 22.95 16.62 1.35
C GLY A 123 22.82 16.56 -0.18
N LEU A 124 23.08 15.40 -0.82
CA LEU A 124 22.96 15.23 -2.26
C LEU A 124 21.55 14.89 -2.69
N ARG A 125 21.20 15.33 -3.90
CA ARG A 125 20.01 14.92 -4.65
C ARG A 125 20.40 13.81 -5.64
N PHE A 126 19.42 13.20 -6.27
CA PHE A 126 19.67 12.16 -7.27
C PHE A 126 20.55 12.66 -8.43
N SER A 127 20.30 13.87 -8.93
CA SER A 127 21.09 14.48 -10.02
C SER A 127 22.56 14.72 -9.65
N ASP A 128 22.88 14.94 -8.36
CA ASP A 128 24.23 15.17 -7.88
C ASP A 128 25.07 13.87 -7.84
N ILE A 129 24.42 12.71 -7.87
CA ILE A 129 25.08 11.41 -7.74
C ILE A 129 25.73 11.00 -9.08
N PRO A 130 26.96 10.44 -9.06
CA PRO A 130 27.62 9.98 -10.27
C PRO A 130 26.77 9.02 -11.10
N GLY A 131 26.74 9.18 -12.43
CA GLY A 131 25.88 8.45 -13.35
C GLY A 131 25.98 6.92 -13.25
N VAL A 132 27.17 6.40 -12.95
CA VAL A 132 27.39 4.94 -12.75
C VAL A 132 26.61 4.44 -11.51
N ILE A 133 26.58 5.23 -10.42
CA ILE A 133 25.85 4.87 -9.19
C ILE A 133 24.35 4.99 -9.45
N ARG A 134 23.91 6.08 -10.09
CA ARG A 134 22.50 6.25 -10.49
C ARG A 134 21.99 5.08 -11.33
N LYS A 135 22.76 4.64 -12.33
CA LYS A 135 22.40 3.50 -13.18
C LYS A 135 22.30 2.20 -12.36
N ARG A 136 23.21 1.97 -11.42
CA ARG A 136 23.15 0.80 -10.53
C ARG A 136 21.92 0.83 -9.65
N PHE A 137 21.59 1.98 -9.07
CA PHE A 137 20.39 2.20 -8.28
C PHE A 137 19.11 1.93 -9.09
N LEU A 138 18.99 2.49 -10.28
CA LEU A 138 17.84 2.29 -11.18
C LEU A 138 17.64 0.83 -11.58
N ASN A 139 18.72 0.05 -11.68
CA ASN A 139 18.67 -1.38 -11.96
C ASN A 139 18.51 -2.27 -10.72
N SER A 140 18.45 -1.70 -9.50
CA SER A 140 18.25 -2.48 -8.28
C SER A 140 16.89 -3.17 -8.30
N PRO A 141 16.83 -4.50 -8.06
CA PRO A 141 15.56 -5.22 -8.06
C PRO A 141 14.79 -4.95 -6.76
N ILE A 142 13.47 -4.79 -6.89
CA ILE A 142 12.54 -4.77 -5.77
C ILE A 142 11.59 -5.95 -5.93
N ARG A 143 11.61 -6.84 -4.96
CA ARG A 143 10.69 -7.97 -4.92
C ARG A 143 9.26 -7.52 -4.82
N SER A 144 8.43 -8.07 -5.68
CA SER A 144 7.02 -7.69 -5.80
C SER A 144 6.15 -8.93 -5.84
N PHE A 145 5.06 -8.90 -5.10
CA PHE A 145 3.99 -9.89 -5.14
C PHE A 145 2.79 -9.26 -5.85
N VAL A 146 2.33 -9.90 -6.90
CA VAL A 146 1.18 -9.45 -7.68
C VAL A 146 0.06 -10.45 -7.48
N LEU A 147 -1.01 -10.06 -6.77
CA LEU A 147 -2.22 -10.85 -6.69
C LEU A 147 -2.93 -10.78 -8.04
N GLU A 148 -3.29 -11.95 -8.55
CA GLU A 148 -3.97 -12.06 -9.83
C GLU A 148 -5.42 -11.58 -9.74
N GLU A 149 -5.90 -10.97 -10.81
CA GLU A 149 -7.31 -10.66 -11.01
C GLU A 149 -8.15 -11.95 -10.87
N GLY A 150 -9.27 -11.88 -10.14
CA GLY A 150 -10.09 -13.04 -9.83
C GLY A 150 -9.74 -13.77 -8.52
N THR A 151 -8.73 -13.28 -7.76
CA THR A 151 -8.56 -13.66 -6.36
C THR A 151 -9.82 -13.26 -5.58
N ASP A 152 -10.35 -14.20 -4.78
CA ASP A 152 -11.56 -13.96 -3.98
C ASP A 152 -11.42 -12.70 -3.13
N GLU A 153 -12.50 -11.92 -3.01
CA GLU A 153 -12.50 -10.66 -2.28
C GLU A 153 -12.13 -10.85 -0.81
N SER A 154 -12.59 -11.92 -0.17
CA SER A 154 -12.29 -12.24 1.21
C SER A 154 -10.80 -12.59 1.41
N ALA A 155 -10.22 -13.33 0.48
CA ALA A 155 -8.80 -13.67 0.47
C ALA A 155 -7.93 -12.42 0.26
N ARG A 156 -8.38 -11.48 -0.60
CA ARG A 156 -7.73 -10.18 -0.80
C ARG A 156 -7.73 -9.34 0.48
N ILE A 157 -8.89 -9.22 1.15
CA ILE A 157 -9.03 -8.50 2.43
C ILE A 157 -8.10 -9.09 3.49
N GLU A 158 -8.08 -10.41 3.61
CA GLU A 158 -7.27 -11.10 4.59
C GLU A 158 -5.77 -10.88 4.34
N LEU A 159 -5.34 -10.92 3.08
CA LEU A 159 -3.97 -10.60 2.72
C LEU A 159 -3.63 -9.15 3.05
N PHE A 160 -4.49 -8.19 2.72
CA PHE A 160 -4.33 -6.78 3.09
C PHE A 160 -4.08 -6.59 4.59
N ARG A 161 -4.89 -7.26 5.42
CA ARG A 161 -4.72 -7.23 6.87
C ARG A 161 -3.36 -7.73 7.30
N ARG A 162 -2.94 -8.89 6.78
CA ARG A 162 -1.68 -9.54 7.19
C ARG A 162 -0.44 -8.80 6.73
N VAL A 163 -0.45 -8.29 5.51
CA VAL A 163 0.69 -7.56 4.94
C VAL A 163 0.88 -6.21 5.65
N ASN A 164 -0.19 -5.50 5.93
CA ASN A 164 -0.13 -4.20 6.60
C ASN A 164 0.10 -4.28 8.12
N THR A 165 0.11 -5.48 8.72
CA THR A 165 0.36 -5.64 10.17
C THR A 165 1.80 -5.32 10.55
N SER A 166 2.74 -5.35 9.60
CA SER A 166 4.18 -5.07 9.83
C SER A 166 4.57 -3.60 9.66
N SER A 167 3.72 -2.77 9.06
CA SER A 167 3.86 -1.32 8.98
C SER A 167 2.83 -0.66 9.90
N LYS A 168 2.88 0.66 10.10
CA LYS A 168 1.92 1.38 10.94
C LYS A 168 0.51 0.94 10.57
N GLN A 169 -0.17 0.24 11.49
CA GLN A 169 -1.44 -0.44 11.25
C GLN A 169 -2.43 0.50 10.56
N LEU A 170 -2.88 0.10 9.37
CA LEU A 170 -4.06 0.71 8.78
C LEU A 170 -5.24 0.52 9.74
N SER A 171 -6.02 1.56 9.94
CA SER A 171 -7.27 1.45 10.69
C SER A 171 -8.20 0.47 9.98
N GLU A 172 -9.11 -0.17 10.72
CA GLU A 172 -10.13 -1.05 10.10
C GLU A 172 -10.94 -0.35 9.00
N ALA A 173 -11.09 0.97 9.09
CA ALA A 173 -11.73 1.79 8.06
C ALA A 173 -10.88 1.87 6.78
N GLU A 174 -9.56 1.99 6.89
CA GLU A 174 -8.65 1.99 5.72
C GLU A 174 -8.57 0.62 5.07
N ILE A 175 -8.58 -0.45 5.87
CA ILE A 175 -8.64 -1.84 5.38
C ILE A 175 -9.95 -2.05 4.61
N ARG A 176 -11.10 -1.61 5.16
CA ARG A 176 -12.39 -1.70 4.47
C ARG A 176 -12.42 -0.90 3.16
N LYS A 177 -11.83 0.28 3.12
CA LYS A 177 -11.72 1.09 1.88
C LYS A 177 -10.90 0.40 0.80
N GLY A 178 -9.83 -0.28 1.17
CA GLY A 178 -9.01 -1.06 0.24
C GLY A 178 -9.72 -2.30 -0.28
N ALA A 179 -10.59 -2.88 0.54
CA ALA A 179 -11.30 -4.12 0.25
C ALA A 179 -12.57 -3.93 -0.57
N TYR A 180 -13.34 -2.90 -0.28
CA TYR A 180 -14.63 -2.63 -0.94
C TYR A 180 -14.49 -1.49 -1.95
N GLN A 181 -13.87 -1.78 -3.09
CA GLN A 181 -13.85 -0.85 -4.21
C GLN A 181 -15.14 -0.97 -5.01
N GLY A 182 -15.75 0.17 -5.36
CA GLY A 182 -16.95 0.18 -6.18
C GLY A 182 -17.78 1.45 -6.01
N PRO A 183 -18.93 1.54 -6.72
CA PRO A 183 -19.82 2.70 -6.68
C PRO A 183 -20.29 3.07 -5.26
N PHE A 184 -20.41 2.07 -4.38
CA PHE A 184 -20.80 2.29 -2.98
C PHE A 184 -19.73 3.04 -2.19
N LEU A 185 -18.44 2.65 -2.31
CA LEU A 185 -17.36 3.37 -1.64
C LEU A 185 -17.23 4.80 -2.17
N SER A 186 -17.35 5.00 -3.48
CA SER A 186 -17.35 6.32 -4.10
C SER A 186 -18.47 7.19 -3.54
N LEU A 187 -19.66 6.64 -3.37
CA LEU A 187 -20.81 7.33 -2.76
C LEU A 187 -20.54 7.70 -1.30
N VAL A 188 -19.95 6.77 -0.51
CA VAL A 188 -19.60 7.01 0.91
C VAL A 188 -18.58 8.13 1.04
N LEU A 189 -17.55 8.13 0.19
CA LEU A 189 -16.51 9.17 0.18
C LEU A 189 -17.09 10.53 -0.22
N ASP A 190 -17.96 10.56 -1.22
CA ASP A 190 -18.63 11.76 -1.69
C ASP A 190 -19.56 12.35 -0.61
N CYS A 191 -20.34 11.51 0.06
CA CYS A 191 -21.18 11.91 1.19
C CYS A 191 -20.34 12.43 2.37
N ALA A 192 -19.25 11.78 2.73
CA ALA A 192 -18.37 12.19 3.82
C ALA A 192 -17.68 13.54 3.57
N ASN A 193 -17.48 13.91 2.30
CA ASN A 193 -16.85 15.17 1.90
C ASN A 193 -17.83 16.34 1.80
N ARG A 194 -19.15 16.10 1.80
CA ARG A 194 -20.16 17.18 1.72
C ARG A 194 -20.09 18.11 2.93
N PRO A 195 -20.19 19.44 2.74
CA PRO A 195 -20.14 20.42 3.83
C PRO A 195 -21.16 20.14 4.94
N ILE A 196 -22.38 19.75 4.55
CA ILE A 196 -23.46 19.44 5.51
C ILE A 196 -23.12 18.27 6.43
N PHE A 197 -22.39 17.25 5.93
CA PHE A 197 -21.97 16.12 6.75
C PHE A 197 -20.87 16.53 7.75
N LYS A 198 -20.00 17.45 7.35
CA LYS A 198 -18.97 18.04 8.22
C LYS A 198 -19.56 18.85 9.37
N GLU A 199 -20.68 19.53 9.13
CA GLU A 199 -21.42 20.29 10.15
C GLU A 199 -22.21 19.39 11.12
N LEU A 200 -22.80 18.30 10.61
CA LEU A 200 -23.61 17.37 11.39
C LEU A 200 -22.78 16.39 12.23
N SER A 201 -21.47 16.34 12.02
CA SER A 201 -20.54 15.46 12.78
C SER A 201 -19.61 16.28 13.69
N PRO A 202 -20.13 16.94 14.75
CA PRO A 202 -19.38 17.92 15.55
C PRO A 202 -18.28 17.31 16.45
N GLY A 203 -18.18 16.00 16.57
CA GLY A 203 -17.17 15.33 17.40
C GLY A 203 -15.80 15.11 16.73
N THR A 204 -15.69 15.32 15.41
CA THR A 204 -14.50 14.96 14.63
C THR A 204 -13.62 16.15 14.21
N GLY A 205 -13.93 17.36 14.67
CA GLY A 205 -13.38 18.61 14.16
C GLY A 205 -12.46 19.42 15.08
N SER A 206 -12.18 18.98 16.30
CA SER A 206 -11.39 19.79 17.22
C SER A 206 -10.06 19.15 17.53
N ARG A 207 -8.99 19.76 17.03
CA ARG A 207 -7.57 19.45 17.10
C ARG A 207 -7.08 18.50 16.01
N GLY A 208 -6.61 19.05 14.89
CA GLY A 208 -5.49 18.61 14.03
C GLY A 208 -5.23 17.11 13.81
N ASN A 209 -6.22 16.23 14.03
CA ASN A 209 -6.00 14.80 14.01
C ASN A 209 -6.45 14.21 12.66
N LYS A 210 -5.49 13.65 11.91
CA LYS A 210 -5.72 12.95 10.63
C LYS A 210 -6.71 11.77 10.74
N ASN A 211 -7.02 11.30 11.95
CA ASN A 211 -8.02 10.25 12.21
C ASN A 211 -9.46 10.73 11.99
N SER A 212 -9.74 12.03 12.04
CA SER A 212 -11.11 12.57 11.95
C SER A 212 -11.80 12.33 10.60
N GLU A 213 -11.03 12.22 9.51
CA GLU A 213 -11.57 11.98 8.17
C GLU A 213 -11.96 10.50 7.98
N SER A 214 -11.15 9.59 8.50
CA SER A 214 -11.42 8.15 8.50
C SER A 214 -12.64 7.81 9.35
N GLU A 215 -12.80 8.44 10.51
CA GLU A 215 -13.96 8.27 11.41
C GLU A 215 -15.27 8.78 10.77
N ARG A 216 -15.24 9.91 10.06
CA ARG A 216 -16.42 10.44 9.34
C ARG A 216 -16.90 9.48 8.26
N GLN A 217 -15.96 8.89 7.51
CA GLN A 217 -16.27 7.91 6.46
C GLN A 217 -16.86 6.64 7.06
N GLU A 218 -16.40 6.22 8.24
CA GLU A 218 -16.96 5.08 8.97
C GLU A 218 -18.39 5.34 9.46
N VAL A 219 -18.67 6.54 9.98
CA VAL A 219 -20.04 6.95 10.39
C VAL A 219 -20.96 6.96 9.17
N THR A 220 -20.49 7.48 8.03
CA THR A 220 -21.28 7.48 6.79
C THR A 220 -21.59 6.07 6.30
N ALA A 221 -20.61 5.16 6.36
CA ALA A 221 -20.81 3.77 5.96
C ALA A 221 -21.79 3.00 6.88
N ARG A 222 -21.83 3.34 8.19
CA ARG A 222 -22.78 2.74 9.14
C ARG A 222 -24.22 3.23 8.96
N LEU A 223 -24.40 4.46 8.45
CA LEU A 223 -25.71 5.06 8.21
C LEU A 223 -26.31 4.66 6.85
N ALA A 224 -25.54 4.04 5.98
CA ALA A 224 -26.05 3.52 4.72
C ALA A 224 -26.85 2.24 4.96
N PRO A 225 -28.06 2.07 4.33
CA PRO A 225 -28.84 0.86 4.46
C PRO A 225 -28.07 -0.33 3.90
N PRO A 226 -28.27 -1.55 4.46
CA PRO A 226 -27.66 -2.75 3.89
C PRO A 226 -28.09 -2.90 2.44
N ALA A 227 -27.16 -3.23 1.56
CA ALA A 227 -27.44 -3.53 0.17
C ALA A 227 -28.42 -4.70 0.10
N ALA A 228 -29.54 -4.50 -0.61
CA ALA A 228 -30.55 -5.52 -0.86
C ALA A 228 -30.06 -6.57 -1.85
#